data_465cc927ea3e297e8c8c2ab36e690202
#
_entry.id   465cc927ea3e297e8c8c2ab36e690202
#
_cell.length_a   1.000
_cell.length_b   1.000
_cell.length_c   1.000
_cell.angle_alpha   90.00
_cell.angle_beta   90.00
_cell.angle_gamma   90.00
#
_symmetry.space_group_name_H-M   'P 1'
#
loop_
_entity.id
_entity.type
_entity.pdbx_description
1 polymer ?
#
loop_
_entity_poly.entity_id
_entity_poly.type
_entity_poly.pdbx_seq_one_letter_code
_entity_poly.pdbx_strand_id
1 'polypeptide(L)'
;MVEICRNIASSQRFQNFITWVIVLAGVLVGMETYPYLVKTHGEVLHGLDKIVLGIFVVEIAIKMIAEGKKPWRFFKDSWNIFDFVIVAAAFLPVGSQYVTVLRLARLLRVLRLVRALPRLQVLVSALLKSIPSMGYVSLLLFLLFYVYGVAGVFMFGQNDPIHFSSLQLAMVSLFRAVTLEDWTDLMYIQMYGCGNYGYDGNPLCTASQAYPVAGALFFISFVLLGTMIILNLFIGVIMNGMAEAQKESDQYAEAQRYLSGEPLDSELHDELEGLEKQMAELQTTIARLGRRARAERSLRPPSPQIAAAAPSPAE
;
A
#
# COMPACT_ATOMS: atom_id res chain seq x y z
N MET A 1 -15.11 35.34 -4.19
CA MET A 1 -14.72 34.24 -5.14
C MET A 1 -14.36 32.97 -4.39
N VAL A 2 -13.46 33.00 -3.39
CA VAL A 2 -13.04 31.80 -2.61
C VAL A 2 -14.23 31.11 -1.91
N GLU A 3 -15.10 31.85 -1.23
CA GLU A 3 -16.28 31.28 -0.56
C GLU A 3 -17.26 30.63 -1.55
N ILE A 4 -17.47 31.26 -2.71
CA ILE A 4 -18.33 30.70 -3.75
C ILE A 4 -17.77 29.37 -4.25
N CYS A 5 -16.47 29.31 -4.55
CA CYS A 5 -15.81 28.08 -4.98
C CYS A 5 -15.85 26.99 -3.88
N ARG A 6 -15.71 27.39 -2.60
CA ARG A 6 -15.82 26.47 -1.47
C ARG A 6 -17.24 25.89 -1.35
N ASN A 7 -18.26 26.72 -1.46
CA ASN A 7 -19.66 26.29 -1.41
C ASN A 7 -20.01 25.38 -2.60
N ILE A 8 -19.48 25.67 -3.79
CA ILE A 8 -19.66 24.80 -4.97
C ILE A 8 -18.96 23.46 -4.75
N ALA A 9 -17.68 23.47 -4.35
CA ALA A 9 -16.90 22.25 -4.16
C ALA A 9 -17.47 21.33 -3.08
N SER A 10 -18.09 21.87 -2.03
CA SER A 10 -18.74 21.12 -0.95
C SER A 10 -20.19 20.73 -1.24
N SER A 11 -20.78 21.25 -2.34
CA SER A 11 -22.18 20.98 -2.69
C SER A 11 -22.36 19.53 -3.16
N GLN A 12 -23.31 18.81 -2.57
CA GLN A 12 -23.66 17.44 -2.96
C GLN A 12 -24.10 17.35 -4.44
N ARG A 13 -24.77 18.38 -4.96
CA ARG A 13 -25.19 18.44 -6.36
C ARG A 13 -24.00 18.48 -7.30
N PHE A 14 -22.98 19.27 -6.96
CA PHE A 14 -21.75 19.36 -7.74
C PHE A 14 -20.99 18.02 -7.71
N GLN A 15 -20.85 17.39 -6.55
CA GLN A 15 -20.20 16.10 -6.43
C GLN A 15 -20.92 15.01 -7.22
N ASN A 16 -22.26 14.96 -7.15
CA ASN A 16 -23.06 14.03 -7.95
C ASN A 16 -22.90 14.29 -9.45
N PHE A 17 -22.90 15.58 -9.88
CA PHE A 17 -22.66 15.93 -11.28
C PHE A 17 -21.28 15.42 -11.76
N ILE A 18 -20.21 15.68 -10.99
CA ILE A 18 -18.87 15.17 -11.32
C ILE A 18 -18.84 13.64 -11.38
N THR A 19 -19.53 12.95 -10.47
CA THR A 19 -19.66 11.49 -10.49
C THR A 19 -20.27 11.00 -11.80
N TRP A 20 -21.35 11.62 -12.26
CA TRP A 20 -21.97 11.28 -13.53
C TRP A 20 -21.06 11.56 -14.72
N VAL A 21 -20.29 12.65 -14.69
CA VAL A 21 -19.30 12.96 -15.74
C VAL A 21 -18.19 11.89 -15.77
N ILE A 22 -17.76 11.39 -14.60
CA ILE A 22 -16.77 10.29 -14.54
C ILE A 22 -17.34 8.99 -15.13
N VAL A 23 -18.59 8.66 -14.81
CA VAL A 23 -19.26 7.48 -15.40
C VAL A 23 -19.38 7.64 -16.92
N LEU A 24 -19.79 8.82 -17.38
CA LEU A 24 -19.85 9.12 -18.82
C LEU A 24 -18.48 8.98 -19.49
N ALA A 25 -17.42 9.50 -18.86
CA ALA A 25 -16.04 9.34 -19.34
C ALA A 25 -15.66 7.87 -19.49
N GLY A 26 -16.05 7.03 -18.53
CA GLY A 26 -15.82 5.58 -18.59
C GLY A 26 -16.53 4.92 -19.76
N VAL A 27 -17.78 5.30 -20.01
CA VAL A 27 -18.56 4.79 -21.16
C VAL A 27 -17.93 5.24 -22.47
N LEU A 28 -17.54 6.51 -22.60
CA LEU A 28 -16.90 7.05 -23.81
C LEU A 28 -15.61 6.30 -24.15
N VAL A 29 -14.76 6.08 -23.14
CA VAL A 29 -13.54 5.28 -23.31
C VAL A 29 -13.87 3.85 -23.76
N GLY A 30 -14.90 3.22 -23.19
CA GLY A 30 -15.39 1.91 -23.63
C GLY A 30 -15.84 1.93 -25.08
N MET A 31 -16.55 2.96 -25.51
CA MET A 31 -16.98 3.11 -26.90
C MET A 31 -15.82 3.32 -27.88
N GLU A 32 -14.74 3.97 -27.46
CA GLU A 32 -13.53 4.16 -28.27
C GLU A 32 -12.77 2.84 -28.54
N THR A 33 -13.04 1.77 -27.82
CA THR A 33 -12.46 0.45 -28.10
C THR A 33 -13.06 -0.24 -29.32
N TYR A 34 -14.23 0.20 -29.78
CA TYR A 34 -14.91 -0.39 -30.95
C TYR A 34 -14.50 0.32 -32.23
N PRO A 35 -13.73 -0.32 -33.15
CA PRO A 35 -13.27 0.31 -34.38
C PRO A 35 -14.40 0.84 -35.27
N TYR A 36 -15.55 0.19 -35.25
CA TYR A 36 -16.73 0.61 -36.00
C TYR A 36 -17.26 1.96 -35.53
N LEU A 37 -17.39 2.13 -34.21
CA LEU A 37 -17.89 3.39 -33.61
C LEU A 37 -16.89 4.54 -33.83
N VAL A 38 -15.60 4.27 -33.74
CA VAL A 38 -14.56 5.28 -34.01
C VAL A 38 -14.56 5.72 -35.48
N LYS A 39 -14.79 4.80 -36.42
CA LYS A 39 -14.88 5.16 -37.86
C LYS A 39 -16.11 5.98 -38.18
N THR A 40 -17.26 5.69 -37.55
CA THR A 40 -18.54 6.32 -37.88
C THR A 40 -18.77 7.62 -37.11
N HIS A 41 -18.36 7.68 -35.82
CA HIS A 41 -18.66 8.77 -34.91
C HIS A 41 -17.40 9.32 -34.18
N GLY A 42 -16.20 9.10 -34.73
CA GLY A 42 -14.94 9.46 -34.08
C GLY A 42 -14.82 10.93 -33.70
N GLU A 43 -15.27 11.84 -34.60
CA GLU A 43 -15.23 13.28 -34.31
C GLU A 43 -16.10 13.67 -33.11
N VAL A 44 -17.29 13.05 -33.00
CA VAL A 44 -18.22 13.30 -31.91
C VAL A 44 -17.65 12.74 -30.60
N LEU A 45 -17.09 11.52 -30.61
CA LEU A 45 -16.47 10.89 -29.45
C LEU A 45 -15.29 11.73 -28.94
N HIS A 46 -14.41 12.15 -29.85
CA HIS A 46 -13.28 13.03 -29.48
C HIS A 46 -13.72 14.41 -29.00
N GLY A 47 -14.82 14.95 -29.55
CA GLY A 47 -15.42 16.20 -29.09
C GLY A 47 -15.94 16.09 -27.64
N LEU A 48 -16.70 15.03 -27.37
CA LEU A 48 -17.21 14.74 -26.03
C LEU A 48 -16.08 14.51 -25.02
N ASP A 49 -15.02 13.79 -25.43
CA ASP A 49 -13.85 13.57 -24.62
C ASP A 49 -13.15 14.86 -24.18
N LYS A 50 -12.99 15.81 -25.10
CA LYS A 50 -12.45 17.15 -24.80
C LYS A 50 -13.33 17.94 -23.82
N ILE A 51 -14.66 17.84 -23.98
CA ILE A 51 -15.61 18.50 -23.06
C ILE A 51 -15.47 17.93 -21.65
N VAL A 52 -15.45 16.59 -21.53
CA VAL A 52 -15.27 15.90 -20.25
C VAL A 52 -13.95 16.29 -19.58
N LEU A 53 -12.86 16.32 -20.36
CA LEU A 53 -11.55 16.76 -19.85
C LEU A 53 -11.60 18.22 -19.38
N GLY A 54 -12.27 19.11 -20.14
CA GLY A 54 -12.48 20.49 -19.75
C GLY A 54 -13.25 20.63 -18.43
N ILE A 55 -14.29 19.82 -18.22
CA ILE A 55 -15.03 19.79 -16.95
C ILE A 55 -14.11 19.39 -15.79
N PHE A 56 -13.24 18.39 -15.96
CA PHE A 56 -12.30 17.98 -14.93
C PHE A 56 -11.25 19.03 -14.61
N VAL A 57 -10.77 19.77 -15.60
CA VAL A 57 -9.86 20.90 -15.37
C VAL A 57 -10.55 21.99 -14.54
N VAL A 58 -11.79 22.32 -14.90
CA VAL A 58 -12.60 23.33 -14.14
C VAL A 58 -12.86 22.83 -12.72
N GLU A 59 -13.18 21.55 -12.52
CA GLU A 59 -13.35 20.97 -11.19
C GLU A 59 -12.09 21.17 -10.32
N ILE A 60 -10.91 20.81 -10.84
CA ILE A 60 -9.64 20.96 -10.13
C ILE A 60 -9.38 22.43 -9.82
N ALA A 61 -9.61 23.32 -10.79
CA ALA A 61 -9.44 24.75 -10.59
C ALA A 61 -10.37 25.29 -9.48
N ILE A 62 -11.63 24.89 -9.46
CA ILE A 62 -12.58 25.25 -8.39
C ILE A 62 -12.09 24.77 -7.03
N LYS A 63 -11.63 23.52 -6.92
CA LYS A 63 -11.09 22.94 -5.69
C LYS A 63 -9.83 23.67 -5.22
N MET A 64 -8.92 24.03 -6.13
CA MET A 64 -7.70 24.78 -5.79
C MET A 64 -8.03 26.20 -5.32
N ILE A 65 -8.96 26.89 -5.97
CA ILE A 65 -9.41 28.25 -5.58
C ILE A 65 -10.14 28.21 -4.23
N ALA A 66 -10.88 27.14 -3.94
CA ALA A 66 -11.58 26.95 -2.67
C ALA A 66 -10.64 26.92 -1.45
N GLU A 67 -9.36 26.52 -1.63
CA GLU A 67 -8.32 26.57 -0.59
C GLU A 67 -7.81 27.99 -0.28
N GLY A 68 -8.21 28.99 -1.07
CA GLY A 68 -7.96 30.42 -0.84
C GLY A 68 -6.49 30.80 -0.96
N LYS A 69 -5.92 31.43 0.09
CA LYS A 69 -4.55 31.98 0.06
C LYS A 69 -3.44 30.91 -0.04
N LYS A 70 -3.74 29.64 0.15
CA LYS A 70 -2.76 28.55 0.14
C LYS A 70 -3.21 27.39 -0.76
N PRO A 71 -3.18 27.56 -2.09
CA PRO A 71 -3.64 26.53 -3.04
C PRO A 71 -2.86 25.20 -2.92
N TRP A 72 -1.64 25.24 -2.38
CA TRP A 72 -0.84 24.04 -2.11
C TRP A 72 -1.49 23.09 -1.06
N ARG A 73 -2.46 23.55 -0.28
CA ARG A 73 -3.22 22.68 0.63
C ARG A 73 -4.04 21.63 -0.13
N PHE A 74 -4.41 21.91 -1.37
CA PHE A 74 -5.04 20.96 -2.28
C PHE A 74 -4.21 19.65 -2.39
N PHE A 75 -2.88 19.76 -2.45
CA PHE A 75 -1.97 18.61 -2.55
C PHE A 75 -1.69 17.90 -1.20
N LYS A 76 -2.32 18.28 -0.11
CA LYS A 76 -2.25 17.53 1.15
C LYS A 76 -3.18 16.32 1.18
N ASP A 77 -4.24 16.36 0.40
CA ASP A 77 -5.16 15.25 0.24
C ASP A 77 -4.69 14.35 -0.92
N SER A 78 -4.39 13.09 -0.60
CA SER A 78 -3.91 12.09 -1.57
C SER A 78 -4.90 11.89 -2.73
N TRP A 79 -6.21 12.00 -2.48
CA TRP A 79 -7.22 11.88 -3.52
C TRP A 79 -7.22 13.07 -4.48
N ASN A 80 -6.91 14.26 -4.00
CA ASN A 80 -6.74 15.43 -4.85
C ASN A 80 -5.49 15.34 -5.73
N ILE A 81 -4.38 14.80 -5.17
CA ILE A 81 -3.17 14.50 -5.96
C ILE A 81 -3.49 13.50 -7.07
N PHE A 82 -4.21 12.44 -6.74
CA PHE A 82 -4.61 11.41 -7.69
C PHE A 82 -5.43 11.99 -8.86
N ASP A 83 -6.46 12.82 -8.56
CA ASP A 83 -7.23 13.51 -9.59
C ASP A 83 -6.37 14.43 -10.45
N PHE A 84 -5.48 15.18 -9.83
CA PHE A 84 -4.58 16.10 -10.53
C PHE A 84 -3.63 15.37 -11.48
N VAL A 85 -3.01 14.28 -11.01
CA VAL A 85 -2.07 13.48 -11.82
C VAL A 85 -2.76 12.89 -13.06
N ILE A 86 -3.98 12.36 -12.89
CA ILE A 86 -4.75 11.80 -13.99
C ILE A 86 -5.10 12.86 -15.04
N VAL A 87 -5.51 14.04 -14.62
CA VAL A 87 -5.85 15.13 -15.55
C VAL A 87 -4.58 15.70 -16.19
N ALA A 88 -3.51 15.92 -15.42
CA ALA A 88 -2.25 16.42 -15.93
C ALA A 88 -1.63 15.47 -16.97
N ALA A 89 -1.73 14.16 -16.76
CA ALA A 89 -1.25 13.15 -17.72
C ALA A 89 -1.90 13.27 -19.11
N ALA A 90 -3.14 13.79 -19.18
CA ALA A 90 -3.81 14.02 -20.46
C ALA A 90 -3.22 15.18 -21.28
N PHE A 91 -2.45 16.07 -20.66
CA PHE A 91 -1.81 17.23 -21.29
C PHE A 91 -0.33 17.04 -21.60
N LEU A 92 0.28 15.91 -21.23
CA LEU A 92 1.70 15.69 -21.50
C LEU A 92 1.95 15.65 -23.01
N PRO A 93 2.82 16.55 -23.53
CA PRO A 93 3.26 16.52 -24.93
C PRO A 93 4.27 15.37 -25.09
N VAL A 94 3.82 14.23 -25.57
CA VAL A 94 4.72 13.09 -25.77
C VAL A 94 4.90 12.87 -27.26
N GLY A 95 6.17 12.70 -27.66
CA GLY A 95 6.54 12.47 -29.06
C GLY A 95 5.85 11.24 -29.66
N SER A 96 5.87 11.12 -30.97
CA SER A 96 5.13 10.13 -31.78
C SER A 96 5.31 8.67 -31.32
N GLN A 97 6.43 8.33 -30.71
CA GLN A 97 6.73 6.98 -30.21
C GLN A 97 5.86 6.54 -29.01
N TYR A 98 5.34 7.50 -28.25
CA TYR A 98 4.58 7.23 -27.00
C TYR A 98 3.08 7.50 -27.10
N VAL A 99 2.55 7.68 -28.32
CA VAL A 99 1.11 7.93 -28.53
C VAL A 99 0.24 6.83 -27.92
N THR A 100 0.71 5.58 -27.95
CA THR A 100 -0.01 4.45 -27.33
C THR A 100 -0.05 4.58 -25.81
N VAL A 101 1.04 5.00 -25.17
CA VAL A 101 1.11 5.21 -23.70
C VAL A 101 0.17 6.34 -23.29
N LEU A 102 0.09 7.43 -24.06
CA LEU A 102 -0.86 8.51 -23.81
C LEU A 102 -2.32 8.07 -23.93
N ARG A 103 -2.57 7.17 -24.90
CA ARG A 103 -3.89 6.59 -25.05
C ARG A 103 -4.28 5.76 -23.83
N LEU A 104 -3.31 5.00 -23.26
CA LEU A 104 -3.49 4.29 -22.00
C LEU A 104 -3.64 5.26 -20.80
N ALA A 105 -2.89 6.35 -20.76
CA ALA A 105 -3.01 7.36 -19.69
C ALA A 105 -4.45 7.96 -19.64
N ARG A 106 -5.12 8.12 -20.80
CA ARG A 106 -6.52 8.55 -20.84
C ARG A 106 -7.46 7.54 -20.15
N LEU A 107 -7.15 6.23 -20.20
CA LEU A 107 -7.97 5.19 -19.54
C LEU A 107 -7.92 5.36 -18.02
N LEU A 108 -6.81 5.87 -17.46
CA LEU A 108 -6.65 6.08 -16.01
C LEU A 108 -7.72 7.03 -15.43
N ARG A 109 -8.34 7.88 -16.28
CA ARG A 109 -9.45 8.75 -15.82
C ARG A 109 -10.64 7.97 -15.26
N VAL A 110 -10.86 6.72 -15.73
CA VAL A 110 -11.92 5.85 -15.21
C VAL A 110 -11.67 5.49 -13.75
N LEU A 111 -10.40 5.43 -13.32
CA LEU A 111 -10.02 5.17 -11.93
C LEU A 111 -10.52 6.26 -10.96
N ARG A 112 -10.87 7.45 -11.47
CA ARG A 112 -11.51 8.51 -10.66
C ARG A 112 -12.86 8.05 -10.08
N LEU A 113 -13.46 7.01 -10.67
CA LEU A 113 -14.68 6.39 -10.13
C LEU A 113 -14.46 5.83 -8.71
N VAL A 114 -13.25 5.39 -8.38
CA VAL A 114 -12.89 4.94 -7.03
C VAL A 114 -13.14 6.07 -6.01
N ARG A 115 -12.73 7.29 -6.35
CA ARG A 115 -12.98 8.45 -5.49
C ARG A 115 -14.46 8.84 -5.44
N ALA A 116 -15.17 8.72 -6.56
CA ALA A 116 -16.57 9.11 -6.65
C ALA A 116 -17.50 8.18 -5.85
N LEU A 117 -17.06 6.95 -5.57
CA LEU A 117 -17.80 5.94 -4.82
C LEU A 117 -17.22 5.77 -3.41
N PRO A 118 -17.87 6.30 -2.33
CA PRO A 118 -17.31 6.29 -0.97
C PRO A 118 -16.93 4.90 -0.47
N ARG A 119 -17.72 3.88 -0.81
CA ARG A 119 -17.43 2.49 -0.42
C ARG A 119 -16.14 1.96 -1.05
N LEU A 120 -15.88 2.26 -2.33
CA LEU A 120 -14.64 1.88 -3.00
C LEU A 120 -13.45 2.68 -2.45
N GLN A 121 -13.66 3.96 -2.14
CA GLN A 121 -12.63 4.80 -1.54
C GLN A 121 -12.14 4.22 -0.19
N VAL A 122 -13.05 3.77 0.66
CA VAL A 122 -12.71 3.13 1.95
C VAL A 122 -11.90 1.85 1.71
N LEU A 123 -12.37 0.98 0.80
CA LEU A 123 -11.68 -0.28 0.48
C LEU A 123 -10.25 -0.04 -0.06
N VAL A 124 -10.10 0.87 -1.02
CA VAL A 124 -8.77 1.19 -1.58
C VAL A 124 -7.88 1.86 -0.54
N SER A 125 -8.42 2.75 0.30
CA SER A 125 -7.67 3.39 1.37
C SER A 125 -7.17 2.35 2.40
N ALA A 126 -7.99 1.37 2.77
CA ALA A 126 -7.60 0.28 3.66
C ALA A 126 -6.49 -0.57 3.05
N LEU A 127 -6.61 -0.94 1.76
CA LEU A 127 -5.57 -1.66 1.04
C LEU A 127 -4.25 -0.88 1.01
N LEU A 128 -4.28 0.41 0.67
CA LEU A 128 -3.06 1.23 0.61
C LEU A 128 -2.41 1.42 1.99
N LYS A 129 -3.21 1.51 3.05
CA LYS A 129 -2.70 1.60 4.43
C LYS A 129 -2.00 0.32 4.89
N SER A 130 -2.37 -0.84 4.35
CA SER A 130 -1.72 -2.11 4.69
C SER A 130 -0.36 -2.31 4.00
N ILE A 131 -0.04 -1.58 2.90
CA ILE A 131 1.21 -1.72 2.16
C ILE A 131 2.46 -1.49 3.04
N PRO A 132 2.55 -0.44 3.88
CA PRO A 132 3.75 -0.21 4.69
C PRO A 132 4.09 -1.35 5.65
N SER A 133 3.09 -1.99 6.24
CA SER A 133 3.28 -3.12 7.17
C SER A 133 3.88 -4.35 6.48
N MET A 134 3.72 -4.45 5.16
CA MET A 134 4.21 -5.55 4.33
C MET A 134 5.57 -5.27 3.69
N GLY A 135 6.11 -4.07 3.85
CA GLY A 135 7.32 -3.61 3.15
C GLY A 135 8.53 -4.54 3.34
N TYR A 136 8.75 -5.04 4.56
CA TYR A 136 9.87 -5.95 4.84
C TYR A 136 9.71 -7.31 4.16
N VAL A 137 8.50 -7.85 4.12
CA VAL A 137 8.22 -9.13 3.45
C VAL A 137 8.34 -8.98 1.93
N SER A 138 7.86 -7.87 1.38
CA SER A 138 8.02 -7.53 -0.03
C SER A 138 9.50 -7.34 -0.41
N LEU A 139 10.31 -6.75 0.46
CA LEU A 139 11.75 -6.62 0.25
C LEU A 139 12.44 -7.98 0.25
N LEU A 140 12.07 -8.88 1.18
CA LEU A 140 12.58 -10.24 1.23
C LEU A 140 12.24 -11.02 -0.05
N LEU A 141 11.00 -10.89 -0.52
CA LEU A 141 10.55 -11.49 -1.76
C LEU A 141 11.33 -10.94 -2.96
N PHE A 142 11.51 -9.62 -3.04
CA PHE A 142 12.32 -8.99 -4.08
C PHE A 142 13.77 -9.50 -4.07
N LEU A 143 14.38 -9.64 -2.90
CA LEU A 143 15.73 -10.18 -2.77
C LEU A 143 15.79 -11.64 -3.25
N LEU A 144 14.79 -12.45 -2.93
CA LEU A 144 14.68 -13.83 -3.43
C LEU A 144 14.65 -13.83 -4.96
N PHE A 145 13.78 -13.02 -5.57
CA PHE A 145 13.69 -12.89 -7.03
C PHE A 145 15.00 -12.44 -7.65
N TYR A 146 15.67 -11.48 -7.04
CA TYR A 146 16.94 -10.97 -7.55
C TYR A 146 18.03 -12.05 -7.54
N VAL A 147 18.20 -12.75 -6.41
CA VAL A 147 19.23 -13.80 -6.28
C VAL A 147 18.97 -14.95 -7.24
N TYR A 148 17.73 -15.45 -7.27
CA TYR A 148 17.38 -16.52 -8.21
C TYR A 148 17.37 -16.02 -9.66
N GLY A 149 16.99 -14.77 -9.92
CA GLY A 149 17.06 -14.19 -11.26
C GLY A 149 18.47 -14.13 -11.81
N VAL A 150 19.42 -13.64 -11.01
CA VAL A 150 20.85 -13.62 -11.38
C VAL A 150 21.37 -15.03 -11.59
N ALA A 151 21.09 -15.96 -10.66
CA ALA A 151 21.49 -17.36 -10.80
C ALA A 151 20.89 -18.01 -12.05
N GLY A 152 19.59 -17.76 -12.33
CA GLY A 152 18.90 -18.26 -13.51
C GLY A 152 19.51 -17.77 -14.83
N VAL A 153 19.88 -16.49 -14.91
CA VAL A 153 20.58 -15.94 -16.09
C VAL A 153 21.90 -16.64 -16.33
N PHE A 154 22.71 -16.83 -15.28
CA PHE A 154 24.01 -17.50 -15.42
C PHE A 154 23.89 -18.99 -15.74
N MET A 155 22.92 -19.67 -15.16
CA MET A 155 22.76 -21.14 -15.34
C MET A 155 22.02 -21.48 -16.63
N PHE A 156 20.99 -20.73 -16.98
CA PHE A 156 20.03 -21.14 -18.00
C PHE A 156 19.93 -20.15 -19.19
N GLY A 157 20.60 -19.00 -19.15
CA GLY A 157 20.48 -17.97 -20.17
C GLY A 157 20.88 -18.45 -21.58
N GLN A 158 21.78 -19.43 -21.71
CA GLN A 158 22.16 -20.00 -23.00
C GLN A 158 21.16 -21.07 -23.46
N ASN A 159 20.65 -21.87 -22.53
CA ASN A 159 19.69 -22.93 -22.84
C ASN A 159 18.29 -22.37 -23.09
N ASP A 160 17.91 -21.32 -22.34
CA ASP A 160 16.56 -20.75 -22.38
C ASP A 160 16.60 -19.23 -22.49
N PRO A 161 17.02 -18.69 -23.66
CA PRO A 161 17.13 -17.24 -23.85
C PRO A 161 15.79 -16.51 -23.82
N ILE A 162 14.66 -17.17 -24.06
CA ILE A 162 13.34 -16.55 -23.98
C ILE A 162 13.04 -16.12 -22.53
N HIS A 163 13.41 -16.94 -21.55
CA HIS A 163 13.06 -16.71 -20.16
C HIS A 163 14.22 -16.17 -19.32
N PHE A 164 15.48 -16.45 -19.68
CA PHE A 164 16.66 -16.18 -18.85
C PHE A 164 17.80 -15.42 -19.56
N SER A 165 17.59 -14.82 -20.75
CA SER A 165 18.66 -14.07 -21.42
C SER A 165 19.03 -12.76 -20.72
N SER A 166 18.20 -12.23 -19.85
CA SER A 166 18.45 -11.02 -19.06
C SER A 166 17.79 -11.12 -17.68
N LEU A 167 18.28 -10.29 -16.74
CA LEU A 167 17.70 -10.24 -15.40
C LEU A 167 16.21 -9.87 -15.42
N GLN A 168 15.80 -8.95 -16.31
CA GLN A 168 14.41 -8.54 -16.43
C GLN A 168 13.52 -9.72 -16.86
N LEU A 169 13.94 -10.48 -17.86
CA LEU A 169 13.19 -11.66 -18.33
C LEU A 169 13.19 -12.75 -17.27
N ALA A 170 14.32 -12.98 -16.60
CA ALA A 170 14.39 -13.94 -15.50
C ALA A 170 13.43 -13.57 -14.36
N MET A 171 13.36 -12.29 -13.96
CA MET A 171 12.43 -11.85 -12.91
C MET A 171 10.96 -12.02 -13.33
N VAL A 172 10.60 -11.76 -14.59
CA VAL A 172 9.24 -11.98 -15.10
C VAL A 172 8.92 -13.49 -15.13
N SER A 173 9.86 -14.34 -15.55
CA SER A 173 9.69 -15.80 -15.58
C SER A 173 9.57 -16.38 -14.17
N LEU A 174 10.36 -15.88 -13.22
CA LEU A 174 10.25 -16.25 -11.81
C LEU A 174 8.96 -15.74 -11.18
N PHE A 175 8.46 -14.55 -11.57
CA PHE A 175 7.15 -14.08 -11.13
C PHE A 175 6.05 -15.05 -11.58
N ARG A 176 6.08 -15.52 -12.82
CA ARG A 176 5.21 -16.58 -13.33
C ARG A 176 5.33 -17.84 -12.48
N ALA A 177 6.55 -18.30 -12.21
CA ALA A 177 6.80 -19.50 -11.42
C ALA A 177 6.28 -19.41 -9.98
N VAL A 178 6.44 -18.26 -9.30
CA VAL A 178 6.02 -18.11 -7.90
C VAL A 178 4.49 -18.00 -7.76
N THR A 179 3.79 -17.55 -8.81
CA THR A 179 2.34 -17.61 -8.89
C THR A 179 1.78 -18.99 -9.22
N LEU A 180 2.67 -19.98 -9.31
CA LEU A 180 2.39 -21.39 -9.67
C LEU A 180 1.89 -21.57 -11.11
N GLU A 181 2.07 -20.56 -11.96
CA GLU A 181 1.70 -20.61 -13.36
C GLU A 181 2.85 -21.21 -14.19
N ASP A 182 2.62 -22.34 -14.83
CA ASP A 182 3.53 -23.04 -15.75
C ASP A 182 4.99 -23.20 -15.25
N TRP A 183 5.20 -23.19 -13.93
CA TRP A 183 6.56 -23.33 -13.37
C TRP A 183 7.22 -24.65 -13.72
N THR A 184 6.41 -25.69 -13.94
CA THR A 184 6.88 -27.01 -14.37
C THR A 184 7.43 -26.99 -15.78
N ASP A 185 6.83 -26.20 -16.70
CA ASP A 185 7.34 -26.07 -18.06
C ASP A 185 8.69 -25.37 -18.07
N LEU A 186 8.82 -24.27 -17.30
CA LEU A 186 10.11 -23.61 -17.12
C LEU A 186 11.17 -24.58 -16.56
N MET A 187 10.81 -25.41 -15.60
CA MET A 187 11.68 -26.44 -15.03
C MET A 187 12.06 -27.49 -16.07
N TYR A 188 11.11 -28.02 -16.84
CA TYR A 188 11.35 -29.06 -17.82
C TYR A 188 12.22 -28.57 -18.97
N ILE A 189 12.12 -27.33 -19.42
CA ILE A 189 13.05 -26.74 -20.39
C ILE A 189 14.47 -26.82 -19.88
N GLN A 190 14.74 -26.60 -18.60
CA GLN A 190 16.06 -26.68 -18.02
C GLN A 190 16.49 -28.14 -17.79
N MET A 191 15.58 -29.03 -17.44
CA MET A 191 15.87 -30.43 -17.20
C MET A 191 16.22 -31.20 -18.48
N TYR A 192 15.49 -30.94 -19.55
CA TYR A 192 15.62 -31.71 -20.81
C TYR A 192 16.38 -30.96 -21.91
N GLY A 193 16.57 -29.65 -21.75
CA GLY A 193 17.16 -28.75 -22.75
C GLY A 193 16.14 -28.26 -23.79
N CYS A 194 16.32 -27.03 -24.26
CA CYS A 194 15.41 -26.38 -25.20
C CYS A 194 15.22 -27.11 -26.53
N GLY A 195 16.19 -27.90 -26.94
CA GLY A 195 16.09 -28.73 -28.15
C GLY A 195 15.15 -29.92 -28.02
N ASN A 196 14.84 -30.36 -26.80
CA ASN A 196 13.99 -31.52 -26.53
C ASN A 196 12.65 -31.15 -25.90
N TYR A 197 12.51 -29.94 -25.34
CA TYR A 197 11.29 -29.53 -24.67
C TYR A 197 11.08 -28.00 -24.77
N GLY A 198 9.88 -27.60 -25.06
CA GLY A 198 9.35 -26.23 -24.90
C GLY A 198 9.66 -25.24 -26.02
N TYR A 199 10.56 -25.55 -26.96
CA TYR A 199 10.90 -24.62 -28.04
C TYR A 199 10.37 -25.04 -29.41
N ASP A 200 9.97 -26.28 -29.61
CA ASP A 200 9.34 -26.78 -30.86
C ASP A 200 10.04 -26.33 -32.16
N GLY A 201 11.37 -26.33 -32.17
CA GLY A 201 12.17 -25.90 -33.32
C GLY A 201 12.37 -24.39 -33.44
N ASN A 202 12.06 -23.61 -32.38
CA ASN A 202 12.33 -22.18 -32.35
C ASN A 202 13.83 -21.87 -32.51
N PRO A 203 14.25 -21.00 -33.47
CA PRO A 203 15.66 -20.70 -33.76
C PRO A 203 16.42 -20.05 -32.58
N LEU A 204 15.69 -19.56 -31.55
CA LEU A 204 16.32 -19.05 -30.34
C LEU A 204 16.96 -20.13 -29.46
N CYS A 205 16.61 -21.41 -29.64
CA CYS A 205 17.32 -22.53 -29.00
C CYS A 205 18.64 -22.81 -29.72
N THR A 206 19.65 -22.03 -29.46
CA THR A 206 20.95 -22.14 -30.12
C THR A 206 21.94 -23.07 -29.39
N ALA A 207 21.77 -23.28 -28.10
CA ALA A 207 22.66 -24.04 -27.24
C ALA A 207 21.87 -24.90 -26.23
N SER A 208 21.25 -25.98 -26.73
CA SER A 208 20.47 -26.87 -25.87
C SER A 208 21.37 -27.58 -24.86
N GLN A 209 21.12 -27.38 -23.57
CA GLN A 209 21.84 -28.00 -22.47
C GLN A 209 20.86 -28.53 -21.44
N ALA A 210 20.97 -29.81 -21.11
CA ALA A 210 20.12 -30.43 -20.11
C ALA A 210 20.78 -30.40 -18.71
N TYR A 211 20.04 -29.88 -17.74
CA TYR A 211 20.44 -29.84 -16.32
C TYR A 211 19.37 -30.50 -15.45
N PRO A 212 19.20 -31.86 -15.51
CA PRO A 212 18.05 -32.51 -14.88
C PRO A 212 17.94 -32.25 -13.38
N VAL A 213 19.05 -32.39 -12.66
CA VAL A 213 19.08 -32.21 -11.20
C VAL A 213 19.11 -30.73 -10.82
N ALA A 214 19.95 -29.93 -11.48
CA ALA A 214 20.11 -28.52 -11.17
C ALA A 214 18.82 -27.72 -11.49
N GLY A 215 18.18 -28.00 -12.64
CA GLY A 215 16.91 -27.39 -13.01
C GLY A 215 15.80 -27.73 -12.01
N ALA A 216 15.66 -29.03 -11.66
CA ALA A 216 14.66 -29.44 -10.66
C ALA A 216 14.89 -28.77 -9.29
N LEU A 217 16.12 -28.83 -8.78
CA LEU A 217 16.43 -28.19 -7.48
C LEU A 217 16.22 -26.69 -7.48
N PHE A 218 16.61 -26.00 -8.55
CA PHE A 218 16.42 -24.55 -8.69
C PHE A 218 14.94 -24.18 -8.61
N PHE A 219 14.10 -24.78 -9.45
CA PHE A 219 12.68 -24.41 -9.49
C PHE A 219 11.90 -24.90 -8.27
N ILE A 220 12.14 -26.10 -7.78
CA ILE A 220 11.48 -26.61 -6.57
C ILE A 220 11.84 -25.73 -5.36
N SER A 221 13.12 -25.41 -5.16
CA SER A 221 13.53 -24.55 -4.04
C SER A 221 12.96 -23.13 -4.17
N PHE A 222 12.97 -22.56 -5.38
CA PHE A 222 12.41 -21.24 -5.63
C PHE A 222 10.90 -21.21 -5.34
N VAL A 223 10.14 -22.16 -5.86
CA VAL A 223 8.69 -22.24 -5.67
C VAL A 223 8.33 -22.45 -4.20
N LEU A 224 9.02 -23.37 -3.51
CA LEU A 224 8.76 -23.60 -2.08
C LEU A 224 9.04 -22.36 -1.24
N LEU A 225 10.19 -21.71 -1.43
CA LEU A 225 10.52 -20.50 -0.68
C LEU A 225 9.62 -19.33 -1.05
N GLY A 226 9.38 -19.11 -2.34
CA GLY A 226 8.58 -18.02 -2.84
C GLY A 226 7.11 -18.11 -2.43
N THR A 227 6.50 -19.27 -2.60
CA THR A 227 5.10 -19.49 -2.19
C THR A 227 4.94 -19.38 -0.67
N MET A 228 5.91 -19.87 0.11
CA MET A 228 5.87 -19.72 1.57
C MET A 228 5.89 -18.25 1.98
N ILE A 229 6.73 -17.43 1.33
CA ILE A 229 6.78 -15.97 1.59
C ILE A 229 5.47 -15.30 1.16
N ILE A 230 4.95 -15.62 -0.03
CA ILE A 230 3.69 -15.05 -0.54
C ILE A 230 2.51 -15.43 0.35
N LEU A 231 2.38 -16.68 0.76
CA LEU A 231 1.31 -17.11 1.65
C LEU A 231 1.36 -16.37 2.99
N ASN A 232 2.56 -16.20 3.58
CA ASN A 232 2.72 -15.41 4.80
C ASN A 232 2.34 -13.94 4.57
N LEU A 233 2.63 -13.39 3.39
CA LEU A 233 2.21 -12.05 3.01
C LEU A 233 0.67 -11.94 2.97
N PHE A 234 -0.02 -12.88 2.30
CA PHE A 234 -1.48 -12.92 2.24
C PHE A 234 -2.11 -13.06 3.63
N ILE A 235 -1.60 -13.99 4.45
CA ILE A 235 -2.07 -14.17 5.82
C ILE A 235 -1.89 -12.86 6.61
N GLY A 236 -0.75 -12.21 6.51
CA GLY A 236 -0.48 -10.93 7.16
C GLY A 236 -1.46 -9.82 6.75
N VAL A 237 -1.82 -9.72 5.45
CA VAL A 237 -2.83 -8.76 4.96
C VAL A 237 -4.20 -9.06 5.56
N ILE A 238 -4.63 -10.33 5.49
CA ILE A 238 -5.94 -10.75 5.98
C ILE A 238 -6.05 -10.49 7.48
N MET A 239 -5.03 -10.89 8.25
CA MET A 239 -5.02 -10.70 9.71
C MET A 239 -5.05 -9.22 10.09
N ASN A 240 -4.27 -8.37 9.41
CA ASN A 240 -4.30 -6.93 9.66
C ASN A 240 -5.66 -6.32 9.30
N GLY A 241 -6.25 -6.71 8.17
CA GLY A 241 -7.58 -6.27 7.75
C GLY A 241 -8.68 -6.70 8.73
N MET A 242 -8.61 -7.94 9.22
CA MET A 242 -9.54 -8.45 10.23
C MET A 242 -9.39 -7.71 11.56
N ALA A 243 -8.16 -7.47 12.01
CA ALA A 243 -7.90 -6.73 13.25
C ALA A 243 -8.41 -5.28 13.19
N GLU A 244 -8.28 -4.61 12.04
CA GLU A 244 -8.82 -3.26 11.83
C GLU A 244 -10.35 -3.26 11.80
N ALA A 245 -10.97 -4.22 11.09
CA ALA A 245 -12.42 -4.38 11.05
C ALA A 245 -13.01 -4.74 12.43
N GLN A 246 -12.34 -5.60 13.19
CA GLN A 246 -12.73 -5.93 14.57
C GLN A 246 -12.69 -4.68 15.44
N LYS A 247 -11.61 -3.91 15.39
CA LYS A 247 -11.46 -2.68 16.17
C LYS A 247 -12.52 -1.64 15.82
N GLU A 248 -12.87 -1.48 14.54
CA GLU A 248 -13.97 -0.62 14.13
C GLU A 248 -15.32 -1.11 14.67
N SER A 249 -15.55 -2.43 14.59
CA SER A 249 -16.78 -3.05 15.12
C SER A 249 -16.93 -2.84 16.62
N ASP A 250 -15.84 -3.04 17.37
CA ASP A 250 -15.82 -2.86 18.82
C ASP A 250 -16.06 -1.38 19.20
N GLN A 251 -15.46 -0.44 18.48
CA GLN A 251 -15.71 1.00 18.66
C GLN A 251 -17.16 1.39 18.34
N TYR A 252 -17.76 0.80 17.31
CA TYR A 252 -19.18 1.03 17.00
C TYR A 252 -20.09 0.43 18.07
N ALA A 253 -19.79 -0.75 18.55
CA ALA A 253 -20.56 -1.40 19.63
C ALA A 253 -20.46 -0.60 20.93
N GLU A 254 -19.27 -0.10 21.27
CA GLU A 254 -19.05 0.74 22.45
C GLU A 254 -19.78 2.09 22.34
N ALA A 255 -19.72 2.75 21.16
CA ALA A 255 -20.44 3.99 20.91
C ALA A 255 -21.97 3.80 20.99
N GLN A 256 -22.50 2.69 20.47
CA GLN A 256 -23.91 2.35 20.57
C GLN A 256 -24.34 2.10 22.02
N ARG A 257 -23.55 1.36 22.80
CA ARG A 257 -23.80 1.14 24.24
C ARG A 257 -23.85 2.46 25.01
N TYR A 258 -22.90 3.37 24.71
CA TYR A 258 -22.88 4.69 25.32
C TYR A 258 -24.13 5.53 24.99
N LEU A 259 -24.62 5.45 23.75
CA LEU A 259 -25.82 6.16 23.30
C LEU A 259 -27.14 5.54 23.80
N SER A 260 -27.16 4.21 24.02
CA SER A 260 -28.35 3.50 24.53
C SER A 260 -28.54 3.64 26.05
N GLY A 261 -27.54 4.19 26.76
CA GLY A 261 -27.60 4.34 28.22
C GLY A 261 -27.63 3.00 28.96
N GLU A 262 -27.21 1.91 28.31
CA GLU A 262 -27.05 0.64 29.00
C GLU A 262 -25.98 0.75 30.08
N PRO A 263 -26.25 0.25 31.30
CA PRO A 263 -25.25 0.27 32.36
C PRO A 263 -24.02 -0.49 31.92
N LEU A 264 -22.83 0.05 32.26
CA LEU A 264 -21.56 -0.63 32.04
C LEU A 264 -21.69 -2.09 32.45
N ASP A 265 -21.25 -2.98 31.56
CA ASP A 265 -21.29 -4.42 31.77
C ASP A 265 -20.81 -4.75 33.18
N SER A 266 -21.49 -5.65 33.89
CA SER A 266 -21.15 -6.03 35.26
C SER A 266 -19.68 -6.45 35.36
N GLU A 267 -19.14 -7.04 34.32
CA GLU A 267 -17.74 -7.49 34.20
C GLU A 267 -16.75 -6.31 34.24
N LEU A 268 -17.06 -5.20 33.55
CA LEU A 268 -16.24 -3.98 33.56
C LEU A 268 -16.35 -3.23 34.91
N HIS A 269 -17.51 -3.33 35.55
CA HIS A 269 -17.71 -2.78 36.89
C HIS A 269 -16.89 -3.54 37.94
N ASP A 270 -16.87 -4.86 37.83
CA ASP A 270 -16.07 -5.75 38.69
C ASP A 270 -14.57 -5.57 38.46
N GLU A 271 -14.13 -5.34 37.19
CA GLU A 271 -12.71 -5.01 36.89
C GLU A 271 -12.30 -3.63 37.43
N LEU A 272 -13.16 -2.62 37.32
CA LEU A 272 -12.91 -1.29 37.87
C LEU A 272 -12.82 -1.34 39.40
N GLU A 273 -13.72 -2.05 40.06
CA GLU A 273 -13.69 -2.25 41.51
C GLU A 273 -12.42 -3.00 41.95
N GLY A 274 -12.00 -4.01 41.15
CA GLY A 274 -10.75 -4.73 41.33
C GLY A 274 -9.52 -3.85 41.22
N LEU A 275 -9.47 -2.96 40.23
CA LEU A 275 -8.39 -1.98 40.02
C LEU A 275 -8.35 -0.91 41.14
N GLU A 276 -9.50 -0.41 41.56
CA GLU A 276 -9.58 0.54 42.69
C GLU A 276 -9.03 -0.08 43.98
N LYS A 277 -9.34 -1.36 44.22
CA LYS A 277 -8.84 -2.12 45.37
C LYS A 277 -7.30 -2.29 45.34
N GLN A 278 -6.77 -2.62 44.14
CA GLN A 278 -5.32 -2.72 43.96
C GLN A 278 -4.62 -1.37 44.14
N MET A 279 -5.20 -0.28 43.65
CA MET A 279 -4.66 1.08 43.86
C MET A 279 -4.65 1.45 45.36
N ALA A 280 -5.69 1.12 46.12
CA ALA A 280 -5.75 1.37 47.56
C ALA A 280 -4.69 0.55 48.31
N GLU A 281 -4.44 -0.70 47.94
CA GLU A 281 -3.37 -1.53 48.50
C GLU A 281 -1.97 -0.98 48.20
N LEU A 282 -1.75 -0.53 46.95
CA LEU A 282 -0.49 0.12 46.57
C LEU A 282 -0.25 1.42 47.38
N GLN A 283 -1.26 2.25 47.55
CA GLN A 283 -1.16 3.47 48.35
C GLN A 283 -0.82 3.16 49.80
N THR A 284 -1.42 2.15 50.41
CA THR A 284 -1.11 1.74 51.79
C THR A 284 0.30 1.18 51.92
N THR A 285 0.77 0.45 50.92
CA THR A 285 2.13 -0.11 50.87
C THR A 285 3.17 1.00 50.73
N ILE A 286 2.96 1.99 49.83
CA ILE A 286 3.80 3.17 49.66
C ILE A 286 3.87 3.98 50.98
N ALA A 287 2.74 4.19 51.65
CA ALA A 287 2.67 4.87 52.92
C ALA A 287 3.44 4.13 54.03
N ARG A 288 3.40 2.78 54.03
CA ARG A 288 4.17 1.92 54.97
C ARG A 288 5.67 2.01 54.71
N LEU A 289 6.07 1.91 53.43
CA LEU A 289 7.49 2.06 53.05
C LEU A 289 8.04 3.45 53.36
N GLY A 290 7.26 4.50 53.10
CA GLY A 290 7.60 5.88 53.44
C GLY A 290 7.80 6.09 54.94
N ARG A 291 6.99 5.44 55.80
CA ARG A 291 7.17 5.47 57.28
C ARG A 291 8.44 4.73 57.70
N ARG A 292 8.74 3.55 57.13
CA ARG A 292 9.98 2.82 57.40
C ARG A 292 11.22 3.61 57.00
N ALA A 293 11.23 4.20 55.80
CA ALA A 293 12.36 5.01 55.33
C ALA A 293 12.59 6.26 56.19
N ARG A 294 11.55 6.88 56.74
CA ARG A 294 11.70 7.99 57.71
C ARG A 294 12.22 7.52 59.04
N ALA A 295 11.76 6.36 59.56
CA ALA A 295 12.26 5.77 60.78
C ALA A 295 13.76 5.38 60.70
N GLU A 296 14.20 4.79 59.59
CA GLU A 296 15.60 4.49 59.33
C GLU A 296 16.48 5.76 59.20
N ARG A 297 15.94 6.84 58.63
CA ARG A 297 16.65 8.12 58.56
C ARG A 297 16.84 8.77 59.93
N SER A 298 15.88 8.58 60.85
CA SER A 298 15.99 9.09 62.22
C SER A 298 16.95 8.29 63.12
N LEU A 299 17.25 7.04 62.74
CA LEU A 299 18.21 6.16 63.47
C LEU A 299 19.65 6.26 62.93
N ARG A 300 19.88 6.98 61.83
CA ARG A 300 21.25 7.21 61.37
C ARG A 300 21.95 8.25 62.26
N PRO A 301 23.09 7.96 62.86
CA PRO A 301 23.87 8.96 63.56
C PRO A 301 24.30 10.08 62.63
N PRO A 302 24.40 11.32 63.12
CA PRO A 302 24.82 12.43 62.25
C PRO A 302 26.20 12.11 61.67
N SER A 303 26.30 12.24 60.34
CA SER A 303 27.58 12.09 59.64
C SER A 303 28.62 13.01 60.27
N PRO A 304 29.86 12.54 60.54
CA PRO A 304 30.92 13.40 61.10
C PRO A 304 31.13 14.57 60.14
N GLN A 305 30.88 15.78 60.63
CA GLN A 305 31.27 17.01 59.98
C GLN A 305 32.78 16.96 59.74
N ILE A 306 33.16 16.92 58.46
CA ILE A 306 34.56 17.14 58.09
C ILE A 306 34.90 18.56 58.56
N ALA A 307 35.65 18.63 59.64
CA ALA A 307 36.19 19.89 60.17
C ALA A 307 36.96 20.56 59.00
N ALA A 308 36.45 21.70 58.56
CA ALA A 308 37.16 22.56 57.64
C ALA A 308 38.53 22.91 58.29
N ALA A 309 39.59 22.49 57.62
CA ALA A 309 40.95 22.88 57.99
C ALA A 309 41.10 24.41 57.89
N ALA A 310 41.37 25.05 58.96
CA ALA A 310 41.76 26.47 59.04
C ALA A 310 43.03 26.72 58.22
N PRO A 311 43.13 27.84 57.48
CA PRO A 311 44.35 28.17 56.75
C PRO A 311 45.46 28.52 57.72
N SER A 312 46.66 27.91 57.59
CA SER A 312 47.90 28.21 58.26
C SER A 312 48.34 29.62 57.86
N PRO A 313 48.88 30.45 58.89
CA PRO A 313 49.46 31.76 58.57
C PRO A 313 50.82 31.59 57.89
N ALA A 314 51.14 32.52 57.05
CA ALA A 314 52.36 32.66 56.28
C ALA A 314 53.59 32.87 57.18
N GLU A 315 54.69 32.27 56.82
CA GLU A 315 56.05 32.80 56.79
C GLU A 315 56.73 32.41 55.47
#